data_a31a36b54344e9993e2a3cbd12d500c6
#
_entry.id   a31a36b54344e9993e2a3cbd12d500c6
#
_cell.length_a   1.000
_cell.length_b   1.000
_cell.length_c   1.000
_cell.angle_alpha   90.00
_cell.angle_beta   90.00
_cell.angle_gamma   90.00
#
_symmetry.space_group_name_H-M   'P 1'
#
loop_
_entity.id
_entity.type
_entity.pdbx_description
1 polymer ?
#
loop_
_entity_poly.entity_id
_entity_poly.type
_entity_poly.pdbx_seq_one_letter_code
_entity_poly.pdbx_strand_id
1 'polypeptide(L)'
;ELPAVHVHTPNRIPINTFFMENDNSFVEVLCREYLTDYVALNFGMRGNGNRATVMQLFRFPEIDFSNMDDIIVLFFPTGLERFDFAAKNPADHFTHLTLWPHWQNNQLNGTKKDLWKGYAFECFSDYHTMHEYLDTTSILQMWCKQHNASLYICPAFHENINKKTFLEFLSPAYSGELIDRNIEKINKYPWEKHILLDGCRTMAEYTNKLETGKSGVMLYHHWNYTGSPNKFWSKDAHPNAQAHKNIAHLLSDIVR
;
A
#
# COMPACT_ATOMS: atom_id res chain seq x y z
N GLU A 1 1.26 -4.90 -2.31
CA GLU A 1 2.09 -4.11 -3.24
C GLU A 1 2.10 -2.68 -2.74
N LEU A 2 3.11 -1.79 -2.97
CA LEU A 2 3.84 -1.24 -1.84
C LEU A 2 4.40 0.11 -2.18
N PRO A 3 4.77 0.99 -1.25
CA PRO A 3 5.34 2.25 -1.62
C PRO A 3 6.59 2.01 -2.44
N ALA A 4 6.64 2.65 -3.58
CA ALA A 4 7.87 2.86 -4.29
C ALA A 4 8.37 4.24 -3.89
N VAL A 5 9.58 4.31 -3.44
CA VAL A 5 10.30 5.57 -3.28
C VAL A 5 11.11 5.76 -4.55
N HIS A 6 10.83 6.83 -5.26
CA HIS A 6 11.62 7.23 -6.42
C HIS A 6 12.60 8.30 -5.99
N VAL A 7 13.81 8.14 -6.42
CA VAL A 7 14.90 9.01 -6.02
C VAL A 7 15.63 9.47 -7.25
N HIS A 8 15.65 10.78 -7.46
CA HIS A 8 16.55 11.40 -8.43
C HIS A 8 17.95 11.49 -7.83
N THR A 9 18.91 10.78 -8.38
CA THR A 9 20.32 10.94 -8.02
C THR A 9 21.17 11.12 -9.26
N PRO A 10 21.97 12.17 -9.35
CA PRO A 10 22.98 12.31 -10.39
C PRO A 10 24.12 11.28 -10.22
N ASN A 11 24.24 10.68 -9.03
CA ASN A 11 25.21 9.64 -8.72
C ASN A 11 24.47 8.33 -8.42
N ARG A 12 24.68 7.31 -9.25
CA ARG A 12 24.11 5.97 -9.07
C ARG A 12 24.38 5.47 -7.65
N ILE A 13 23.35 5.34 -6.83
CA ILE A 13 23.45 4.57 -5.58
C ILE A 13 23.71 3.13 -6.00
N PRO A 14 24.78 2.49 -5.51
CA PRO A 14 24.95 1.06 -5.69
C PRO A 14 23.87 0.36 -4.86
N ILE A 15 22.72 0.13 -5.45
CA ILE A 15 21.63 -0.63 -4.84
C ILE A 15 22.07 -2.07 -4.86
N ASN A 16 22.69 -2.51 -3.76
CA ASN A 16 22.94 -3.92 -3.56
C ASN A 16 21.58 -4.64 -3.49
N THR A 17 21.36 -5.52 -4.40
CA THR A 17 20.53 -6.75 -4.52
C THR A 17 19.42 -7.10 -3.49
N PHE A 18 19.11 -6.24 -2.52
CA PHE A 18 18.03 -6.48 -1.55
C PHE A 18 16.64 -6.11 -2.08
N PHE A 19 16.58 -5.31 -3.11
CA PHE A 19 15.33 -4.97 -3.76
C PHE A 19 15.12 -6.01 -4.87
N MET A 20 14.07 -6.82 -4.73
CA MET A 20 13.72 -7.79 -5.76
C MET A 20 13.50 -7.05 -7.06
N GLU A 21 14.43 -7.18 -7.99
CA GLU A 21 14.28 -6.71 -9.35
C GLU A 21 13.07 -7.43 -9.96
N ASN A 22 11.96 -6.73 -9.98
CA ASN A 22 10.79 -7.16 -10.72
C ASN A 22 10.62 -6.23 -11.92
N ASP A 23 11.36 -6.50 -12.97
CA ASP A 23 11.41 -5.69 -14.21
C ASP A 23 10.05 -5.31 -14.80
N ASN A 24 8.99 -5.90 -14.28
CA ASN A 24 7.62 -5.70 -14.72
C ASN A 24 6.74 -4.96 -13.69
N SER A 25 7.26 -4.54 -12.54
CA SER A 25 6.47 -3.73 -11.62
C SER A 25 6.17 -2.36 -12.24
N PHE A 26 5.04 -1.75 -11.90
CA PHE A 26 4.70 -0.42 -12.44
C PHE A 26 5.76 0.63 -12.06
N VAL A 27 6.42 0.47 -10.94
CA VAL A 27 7.48 1.36 -10.47
C VAL A 27 8.71 1.28 -11.36
N GLU A 28 9.18 0.07 -11.64
CA GLU A 28 10.31 -0.17 -12.54
C GLU A 28 10.01 0.34 -13.95
N VAL A 29 8.78 0.07 -14.44
CA VAL A 29 8.32 0.56 -15.74
C VAL A 29 8.25 2.08 -15.75
N LEU A 30 7.74 2.71 -14.68
CA LEU A 30 7.64 4.17 -14.54
C LEU A 30 9.02 4.82 -14.65
N CYS A 31 10.00 4.33 -13.91
CA CYS A 31 11.36 4.89 -13.98
C CYS A 31 12.04 4.58 -15.32
N ARG A 32 11.93 3.36 -15.83
CA ARG A 32 12.59 2.97 -17.06
C ARG A 32 12.06 3.71 -18.30
N GLU A 33 10.73 3.94 -18.37
CA GLU A 33 10.08 4.42 -19.58
C GLU A 33 9.66 5.90 -19.52
N TYR A 34 9.45 6.45 -18.32
CA TYR A 34 8.86 7.79 -18.17
C TYR A 34 9.65 8.76 -17.28
N LEU A 35 10.28 8.26 -16.23
CA LEU A 35 11.07 9.04 -15.27
C LEU A 35 12.52 8.53 -15.29
N THR A 36 13.17 8.66 -16.45
CA THR A 36 14.48 8.03 -16.71
C THR A 36 15.63 8.57 -15.86
N ASP A 37 15.45 9.76 -15.26
CA ASP A 37 16.40 10.36 -14.32
C ASP A 37 16.22 9.88 -12.88
N TYR A 38 15.17 9.08 -12.62
CA TYR A 38 14.87 8.55 -11.30
C TYR A 38 15.33 7.10 -11.14
N VAL A 39 15.67 6.74 -9.91
CA VAL A 39 15.94 5.36 -9.51
C VAL A 39 14.74 4.83 -8.75
N ALA A 40 14.26 3.66 -9.15
CA ALA A 40 13.17 2.98 -8.46
C ALA A 40 13.66 2.26 -7.21
N LEU A 41 13.06 2.56 -6.05
CA LEU A 41 13.26 1.81 -4.82
C LEU A 41 11.93 1.17 -4.44
N ASN A 42 11.82 -0.15 -4.57
CA ASN A 42 10.60 -0.88 -4.26
C ASN A 42 10.68 -1.50 -2.87
N PHE A 43 10.00 -0.91 -1.88
CA PHE A 43 9.89 -1.44 -0.52
C PHE A 43 8.77 -2.46 -0.38
N GLY A 44 8.25 -2.90 -1.49
CA GLY A 44 7.20 -3.84 -1.62
C GLY A 44 7.52 -5.25 -1.16
N MET A 45 6.77 -5.75 -0.15
CA MET A 45 6.89 -7.15 0.30
C MET A 45 5.55 -7.87 0.24
N ARG A 46 5.57 -9.04 -0.39
CA ARG A 46 4.37 -9.88 -0.50
C ARG A 46 3.81 -10.21 0.88
N GLY A 47 2.53 -9.91 1.08
CA GLY A 47 1.82 -10.27 2.30
C GLY A 47 1.94 -9.29 3.45
N ASN A 48 2.77 -8.25 3.35
CA ASN A 48 2.86 -7.23 4.40
C ASN A 48 1.57 -6.40 4.50
N GLY A 49 1.31 -5.88 5.68
CA GLY A 49 0.34 -4.83 5.90
C GLY A 49 0.94 -3.42 5.67
N ASN A 50 0.12 -2.42 5.88
CA ASN A 50 0.49 -1.03 5.60
C ASN A 50 1.62 -0.53 6.51
N ARG A 51 1.56 -0.87 7.81
CA ARG A 51 2.56 -0.46 8.80
C ARG A 51 3.93 -1.07 8.52
N ALA A 52 3.99 -2.39 8.29
CA ALA A 52 5.23 -3.07 7.97
C ALA A 52 5.92 -2.44 6.76
N THR A 53 5.12 -2.09 5.78
CA THR A 53 5.56 -1.45 4.56
C THR A 53 6.19 -0.08 4.82
N VAL A 54 5.50 0.82 5.52
CA VAL A 54 6.03 2.16 5.83
C VAL A 54 7.27 2.06 6.70
N MET A 55 7.31 1.13 7.64
CA MET A 55 8.48 0.93 8.52
C MET A 55 9.73 0.47 7.77
N GLN A 56 9.62 -0.03 6.53
CA GLN A 56 10.80 -0.32 5.71
C GLN A 56 11.65 0.92 5.44
N LEU A 57 11.05 2.10 5.28
CA LEU A 57 11.78 3.35 5.08
C LEU A 57 12.79 3.65 6.19
N PHE A 58 12.53 3.16 7.40
CA PHE A 58 13.38 3.38 8.58
C PHE A 58 14.41 2.25 8.81
N ARG A 59 14.35 1.20 7.99
CA ARG A 59 15.20 0.00 8.18
C ARG A 59 16.39 -0.06 7.22
N PHE A 60 16.50 0.89 6.32
CA PHE A 60 17.60 0.98 5.37
C PHE A 60 18.46 2.22 5.64
N PRO A 61 19.25 2.20 6.73
CA PRO A 61 20.12 3.33 7.08
C PRO A 61 21.21 3.57 6.04
N GLU A 62 21.45 2.60 5.15
CA GLU A 62 22.41 2.71 4.05
C GLU A 62 21.93 3.67 2.96
N ILE A 63 20.63 3.98 2.90
CA ILE A 63 20.07 4.91 1.93
C ILE A 63 20.12 6.31 2.53
N ASP A 64 21.04 7.11 2.03
CA ASP A 64 21.14 8.51 2.42
C ASP A 64 20.16 9.36 1.61
N PHE A 65 18.96 9.52 2.14
CA PHE A 65 17.92 10.33 1.53
C PHE A 65 18.21 11.84 1.61
N SER A 66 19.16 12.29 2.43
CA SER A 66 19.47 13.71 2.61
C SER A 66 20.19 14.33 1.40
N ASN A 67 20.83 13.49 0.59
CA ASN A 67 21.57 13.90 -0.61
C ASN A 67 20.77 13.74 -1.91
N MET A 68 19.45 13.58 -1.80
CA MET A 68 18.57 13.38 -2.94
C MET A 68 17.86 14.69 -3.30
N ASP A 69 17.90 15.05 -4.59
CA ASP A 69 17.35 16.32 -5.07
C ASP A 69 15.83 16.31 -5.11
N ASP A 70 15.23 15.17 -5.47
CA ASP A 70 13.79 14.99 -5.55
C ASP A 70 13.41 13.57 -5.15
N ILE A 71 12.41 13.44 -4.28
CA ILE A 71 11.92 12.16 -3.80
C ILE A 71 10.41 12.08 -4.04
N ILE A 72 9.99 11.09 -4.81
CA ILE A 72 8.58 10.80 -5.05
C ILE A 72 8.20 9.52 -4.30
N VAL A 73 7.26 9.61 -3.39
CA VAL A 73 6.72 8.47 -2.64
C VAL A 73 5.36 8.09 -3.19
N LEU A 74 5.27 6.90 -3.75
CA LEU A 74 4.02 6.29 -4.21
C LEU A 74 3.57 5.25 -3.20
N PHE A 75 2.55 5.55 -2.41
CA PHE A 75 2.01 4.64 -1.41
C PHE A 75 0.72 3.98 -1.91
N PHE A 76 0.78 2.67 -2.08
CA PHE A 76 -0.36 1.84 -2.47
C PHE A 76 -0.81 1.00 -1.27
N PRO A 77 -1.58 1.57 -0.34
CA PRO A 77 -2.01 0.83 0.83
C PRO A 77 -2.82 -0.40 0.44
N THR A 78 -2.51 -1.50 1.10
CA THR A 78 -3.25 -2.76 1.02
C THR A 78 -4.51 -2.72 1.88
N GLY A 79 -5.17 -3.87 2.13
CA GLY A 79 -6.35 -3.93 2.98
C GLY A 79 -6.09 -3.40 4.39
N LEU A 80 -7.07 -2.69 4.94
CA LEU A 80 -7.02 -2.14 6.30
C LEU A 80 -6.97 -3.23 7.37
N GLU A 81 -7.52 -4.40 7.06
CA GLU A 81 -7.66 -5.56 7.95
C GLU A 81 -6.34 -6.28 8.23
N ARG A 82 -5.26 -5.93 7.57
CA ARG A 82 -3.95 -6.56 7.79
C ARG A 82 -3.24 -5.94 8.98
N PHE A 83 -2.89 -6.77 9.96
CA PHE A 83 -2.15 -6.36 11.15
C PHE A 83 -0.76 -6.97 11.18
N ASP A 84 0.25 -6.15 11.43
CA ASP A 84 1.65 -6.53 11.36
C ASP A 84 2.27 -6.67 12.75
N PHE A 85 2.90 -7.81 13.01
CA PHE A 85 3.75 -8.03 14.18
C PHE A 85 5.22 -8.04 13.77
N ALA A 86 6.08 -7.47 14.59
CA ALA A 86 7.51 -7.60 14.40
C ALA A 86 7.93 -9.07 14.52
N ALA A 87 8.75 -9.55 13.58
CA ALA A 87 9.28 -10.89 13.65
C ALA A 87 10.24 -11.06 14.85
N LYS A 88 10.21 -12.24 15.48
CA LYS A 88 11.07 -12.55 16.63
C LYS A 88 12.56 -12.63 16.27
N ASN A 89 12.87 -12.93 15.02
CA ASN A 89 14.25 -13.10 14.55
C ASN A 89 14.78 -11.78 13.98
N PRO A 90 15.70 -11.10 14.69
CA PRO A 90 16.27 -9.84 14.22
C PRO A 90 17.17 -10.00 12.96
N ALA A 91 17.59 -11.21 12.63
CA ALA A 91 18.37 -11.48 11.41
C ALA A 91 17.49 -11.45 10.15
N ASP A 92 16.19 -11.65 10.31
CA ASP A 92 15.22 -11.51 9.23
C ASP A 92 14.70 -10.07 9.20
N HIS A 93 15.48 -9.16 8.69
CA HIS A 93 15.13 -7.74 8.59
C HIS A 93 13.81 -7.46 7.85
N PHE A 94 13.26 -8.45 7.19
CA PHE A 94 12.10 -8.33 6.31
C PHE A 94 10.86 -9.10 6.79
N THR A 95 10.95 -9.90 7.85
CA THR A 95 9.82 -10.72 8.25
C THR A 95 8.96 -10.02 9.29
N HIS A 96 7.81 -9.56 8.84
CA HIS A 96 6.67 -9.30 9.70
C HIS A 96 5.74 -10.52 9.62
N LEU A 97 5.16 -10.86 10.74
CA LEU A 97 4.00 -11.73 10.75
C LEU A 97 2.77 -10.84 10.52
N THR A 98 2.25 -10.86 9.32
CA THR A 98 0.99 -10.18 9.02
C THR A 98 -0.16 -11.14 9.27
N LEU A 99 -1.13 -10.72 10.07
CA LEU A 99 -2.39 -11.43 10.29
C LEU A 99 -3.48 -10.80 9.43
N TRP A 100 -4.29 -11.66 8.88
CA TRP A 100 -5.44 -11.28 8.05
C TRP A 100 -6.69 -12.01 8.55
N PRO A 101 -7.76 -11.31 8.99
CA PRO A 101 -8.95 -11.94 9.58
C PRO A 101 -9.64 -12.96 8.69
N HIS A 102 -9.54 -12.75 7.37
CA HIS A 102 -10.15 -13.63 6.37
C HIS A 102 -9.31 -14.87 6.01
N TRP A 103 -8.15 -15.06 6.64
CA TRP A 103 -7.40 -16.29 6.43
C TRP A 103 -8.20 -17.51 6.86
N GLN A 104 -8.22 -18.50 5.99
CA GLN A 104 -8.87 -19.76 6.32
C GLN A 104 -8.08 -20.47 7.43
N ASN A 105 -8.81 -20.96 8.41
CA ASN A 105 -8.30 -21.57 9.63
C ASN A 105 -7.33 -22.77 9.39
N ASN A 106 -7.44 -23.42 8.23
CA ASN A 106 -6.60 -24.55 7.80
C ASN A 106 -5.23 -24.13 7.24
N GLN A 107 -5.03 -22.84 6.97
CA GLN A 107 -3.75 -22.33 6.46
C GLN A 107 -2.74 -21.96 7.57
N LEU A 108 -3.20 -21.94 8.81
CA LEU A 108 -2.42 -21.55 9.97
C LEU A 108 -2.23 -22.71 10.96
N ASN A 109 -1.03 -22.88 11.49
CA ASN A 109 -0.67 -23.94 12.43
C ASN A 109 -0.17 -23.36 13.75
N GLY A 110 -0.41 -24.08 14.86
CA GLY A 110 0.15 -23.80 16.18
C GLY A 110 -0.04 -22.35 16.64
N THR A 111 1.00 -21.74 17.18
CA THR A 111 0.97 -20.37 17.74
C THR A 111 0.46 -19.30 16.77
N LYS A 112 0.70 -19.45 15.45
CA LYS A 112 0.18 -18.52 14.44
C LYS A 112 -1.34 -18.56 14.38
N LYS A 113 -1.94 -19.74 14.54
CA LYS A 113 -3.39 -19.93 14.57
C LYS A 113 -4.01 -19.29 15.81
N ASP A 114 -3.37 -19.41 16.97
CA ASP A 114 -3.85 -18.83 18.21
C ASP A 114 -3.75 -17.29 18.17
N LEU A 115 -2.66 -16.75 17.67
CA LEU A 115 -2.50 -15.31 17.43
C LEU A 115 -3.55 -14.80 16.45
N TRP A 116 -3.80 -15.52 15.36
CA TRP A 116 -4.84 -15.15 14.39
C TRP A 116 -6.22 -15.12 15.02
N LYS A 117 -6.57 -16.14 15.82
CA LYS A 117 -7.86 -16.16 16.54
C LYS A 117 -7.99 -14.97 17.49
N GLY A 118 -6.97 -14.72 18.30
CA GLY A 118 -6.97 -13.57 19.21
C GLY A 118 -7.15 -12.26 18.44
N TYR A 119 -6.42 -12.06 17.35
CA TYR A 119 -6.59 -10.87 16.52
C TYR A 119 -7.99 -10.79 15.88
N ALA A 120 -8.43 -11.85 15.19
CA ALA A 120 -9.67 -11.82 14.42
C ALA A 120 -10.93 -11.69 15.29
N PHE A 121 -10.93 -12.25 16.50
CA PHE A 121 -12.10 -12.27 17.36
C PHE A 121 -12.08 -11.24 18.49
N GLU A 122 -10.88 -10.84 18.96
CA GLU A 122 -10.76 -9.97 20.14
C GLU A 122 -10.28 -8.54 19.79
N CYS A 123 -9.48 -8.39 18.74
CA CYS A 123 -8.80 -7.13 18.44
C CYS A 123 -9.32 -6.47 17.15
N PHE A 124 -9.75 -7.25 16.17
CA PHE A 124 -10.15 -6.72 14.88
C PHE A 124 -11.45 -5.92 14.99
N SER A 125 -11.39 -4.66 14.55
CA SER A 125 -12.56 -3.79 14.37
C SER A 125 -12.26 -2.73 13.32
N ASP A 126 -13.30 -2.19 12.69
CA ASP A 126 -13.17 -1.10 11.73
C ASP A 126 -12.51 0.13 12.36
N TYR A 127 -12.82 0.40 13.64
CA TYR A 127 -12.21 1.46 14.40
C TYR A 127 -10.70 1.28 14.55
N HIS A 128 -10.26 0.08 14.96
CA HIS A 128 -8.83 -0.23 15.11
C HIS A 128 -8.09 -0.12 13.77
N THR A 129 -8.64 -0.69 12.72
CA THR A 129 -8.01 -0.69 11.39
C THR A 129 -7.90 0.72 10.79
N MET A 130 -8.91 1.55 11.00
CA MET A 130 -8.88 2.96 10.64
C MET A 130 -7.75 3.70 11.36
N HIS A 131 -7.63 3.52 12.68
CA HIS A 131 -6.59 4.17 13.48
C HIS A 131 -5.20 3.74 13.05
N GLU A 132 -4.98 2.45 12.86
CA GLU A 132 -3.70 1.91 12.42
C GLU A 132 -3.31 2.50 11.05
N TYR A 133 -4.27 2.65 10.14
CA TYR A 133 -4.05 3.28 8.86
C TYR A 133 -3.69 4.77 8.97
N LEU A 134 -4.46 5.52 9.75
CA LEU A 134 -4.21 6.96 9.96
C LEU A 134 -2.85 7.21 10.62
N ASP A 135 -2.47 6.40 11.61
CA ASP A 135 -1.18 6.50 12.29
C ASP A 135 -0.03 6.15 11.35
N THR A 136 -0.16 5.06 10.61
CA THR A 136 0.82 4.64 9.61
C THR A 136 1.06 5.71 8.55
N THR A 137 -0.02 6.28 8.02
CA THR A 137 0.08 7.34 7.01
C THR A 137 0.63 8.64 7.60
N SER A 138 0.32 8.95 8.86
CA SER A 138 0.90 10.11 9.55
C SER A 138 2.41 9.96 9.71
N ILE A 139 2.90 8.77 10.03
CA ILE A 139 4.34 8.47 10.07
C ILE A 139 4.98 8.69 8.70
N LEU A 140 4.35 8.18 7.65
CA LEU A 140 4.82 8.36 6.28
C LEU A 140 4.87 9.84 5.87
N GLN A 141 3.86 10.62 6.22
CA GLN A 141 3.84 12.07 5.98
C GLN A 141 4.95 12.81 6.71
N MET A 142 5.17 12.47 7.97
CA MET A 142 6.25 13.08 8.74
C MET A 142 7.61 12.79 8.08
N TRP A 143 7.81 11.55 7.63
CA TRP A 143 8.99 11.16 6.89
C TRP A 143 9.13 11.96 5.58
N CYS A 144 8.06 12.02 4.78
CA CYS A 144 8.07 12.80 3.54
C CYS A 144 8.37 14.28 3.79
N LYS A 145 7.77 14.88 4.81
CA LYS A 145 8.06 16.26 5.20
C LYS A 145 9.52 16.47 5.60
N GLN A 146 10.10 15.54 6.37
CA GLN A 146 11.49 15.61 6.81
C GLN A 146 12.47 15.55 5.62
N HIS A 147 12.13 14.79 4.58
CA HIS A 147 12.98 14.59 3.41
C HIS A 147 12.55 15.41 2.18
N ASN A 148 11.65 16.37 2.35
CA ASN A 148 11.09 17.18 1.26
C ASN A 148 10.54 16.34 0.10
N ALA A 149 9.93 15.20 0.43
CA ALA A 149 9.42 14.22 -0.53
C ALA A 149 7.96 14.48 -0.91
N SER A 150 7.64 14.31 -2.19
CA SER A 150 6.28 14.35 -2.70
C SER A 150 5.56 13.03 -2.42
N LEU A 151 4.38 13.08 -1.78
CA LEU A 151 3.58 11.90 -1.43
C LEU A 151 2.35 11.79 -2.31
N TYR A 152 2.15 10.62 -2.90
CA TYR A 152 0.95 10.23 -3.64
C TYR A 152 0.41 8.91 -3.08
N ILE A 153 -0.90 8.85 -2.83
CA ILE A 153 -1.56 7.68 -2.23
C ILE A 153 -2.61 7.14 -3.19
N CYS A 154 -2.56 5.86 -3.49
CA CYS A 154 -3.59 5.18 -4.27
C CYS A 154 -3.86 3.81 -3.62
N PRO A 155 -5.03 3.58 -3.02
CA PRO A 155 -5.35 2.29 -2.45
C PRO A 155 -5.23 1.15 -3.46
N ALA A 156 -4.58 0.04 -3.07
CA ALA A 156 -4.37 -1.07 -4.00
C ALA A 156 -5.67 -1.79 -4.32
N PHE A 157 -6.49 -2.11 -3.29
CA PHE A 157 -7.64 -2.99 -3.44
C PHE A 157 -8.96 -2.48 -2.86
N HIS A 158 -8.93 -1.70 -1.78
CA HIS A 158 -10.12 -1.34 -1.02
C HIS A 158 -10.54 0.11 -1.22
N GLU A 159 -11.72 0.31 -1.75
CA GLU A 159 -12.36 1.64 -1.87
C GLU A 159 -12.81 2.25 -0.54
N ASN A 160 -12.76 1.46 0.55
CA ASN A 160 -13.15 1.90 1.90
C ASN A 160 -12.15 2.87 2.52
N ILE A 161 -11.00 3.11 1.90
CA ILE A 161 -10.03 4.10 2.36
C ILE A 161 -10.47 5.47 1.84
N ASN A 162 -11.47 6.04 2.50
CA ASN A 162 -11.96 7.38 2.20
C ASN A 162 -12.58 8.05 3.45
N LYS A 163 -12.65 9.38 3.41
CA LYS A 163 -13.11 10.19 4.55
C LYS A 163 -14.50 9.80 5.04
N LYS A 164 -15.44 9.55 4.12
CA LYS A 164 -16.83 9.21 4.47
C LYS A 164 -16.88 7.90 5.26
N THR A 165 -16.25 6.86 4.77
CA THR A 165 -16.21 5.54 5.44
C THR A 165 -15.54 5.63 6.81
N PHE A 166 -14.47 6.41 6.94
CA PHE A 166 -13.81 6.58 8.23
C PHE A 166 -14.67 7.33 9.25
N LEU A 167 -15.47 8.29 8.82
CA LEU A 167 -16.46 8.92 9.69
C LEU A 167 -17.60 7.96 10.08
N GLU A 168 -17.99 7.05 9.17
CA GLU A 168 -18.98 6.01 9.46
C GLU A 168 -18.44 4.98 10.49
N PHE A 169 -17.15 4.67 10.48
CA PHE A 169 -16.53 3.80 11.49
C PHE A 169 -16.53 4.38 12.91
N LEU A 170 -16.66 5.69 13.04
CA LEU A 170 -16.83 6.35 14.35
C LEU A 170 -18.25 6.26 14.90
N SER A 171 -19.25 5.95 14.07
CA SER A 171 -20.65 5.83 14.48
C SER A 171 -20.90 4.44 15.10
N PRO A 172 -21.76 4.22 15.99
CA PRO A 172 -22.42 4.85 17.13
C PRO A 172 -21.90 4.38 18.51
N ALA A 173 -20.70 3.78 18.59
CA ALA A 173 -20.20 3.17 19.82
C ALA A 173 -19.50 4.16 20.77
N TYR A 174 -19.18 5.36 20.29
CA TYR A 174 -18.37 6.31 21.04
C TYR A 174 -19.11 7.64 21.18
N SER A 175 -19.09 8.21 22.37
CA SER A 175 -19.65 9.55 22.66
C SER A 175 -18.59 10.41 23.34
N GLY A 176 -18.70 11.73 23.16
CA GLY A 176 -17.89 12.71 23.87
C GLY A 176 -16.55 13.06 23.23
N GLU A 177 -15.63 13.56 24.05
CA GLU A 177 -14.33 14.14 23.65
C GLU A 177 -13.47 13.23 22.75
N LEU A 178 -13.59 11.91 22.90
CA LEU A 178 -12.84 10.96 22.10
C LEU A 178 -13.28 10.96 20.62
N ILE A 179 -14.58 11.12 20.36
CA ILE A 179 -15.11 11.26 19.00
C ILE A 179 -14.58 12.53 18.35
N ASP A 180 -14.61 13.65 19.06
CA ASP A 180 -14.18 14.93 18.52
C ASP A 180 -12.70 14.88 18.10
N ARG A 181 -11.85 14.28 18.91
CA ARG A 181 -10.42 14.05 18.56
C ARG A 181 -10.25 13.17 17.33
N ASN A 182 -11.06 12.15 17.17
CA ASN A 182 -10.98 11.24 16.02
C ASN A 182 -11.51 11.92 14.75
N ILE A 183 -12.58 12.68 14.85
CA ILE A 183 -13.08 13.51 13.75
C ILE A 183 -12.01 14.51 13.32
N GLU A 184 -11.35 15.16 14.26
CA GLU A 184 -10.25 16.08 13.99
C GLU A 184 -9.10 15.38 13.27
N LYS A 185 -8.70 14.19 13.71
CA LYS A 185 -7.65 13.38 13.08
C LYS A 185 -8.02 13.01 11.64
N ILE A 186 -9.25 12.55 11.40
CA ILE A 186 -9.75 12.22 10.06
C ILE A 186 -9.80 13.49 9.19
N ASN A 187 -10.19 14.63 9.74
CA ASN A 187 -10.25 15.90 9.01
C ASN A 187 -8.86 16.43 8.63
N LYS A 188 -7.85 16.19 9.46
CA LYS A 188 -6.46 16.60 9.23
C LYS A 188 -5.70 15.63 8.31
N TYR A 189 -6.27 14.46 8.03
CA TYR A 189 -5.67 13.51 7.12
C TYR A 189 -5.58 14.11 5.70
N PRO A 190 -4.48 13.93 4.95
CA PRO A 190 -4.26 14.57 3.65
C PRO A 190 -5.00 13.84 2.53
N TRP A 191 -6.31 13.92 2.52
CA TRP A 191 -7.15 13.32 1.48
C TRP A 191 -6.81 13.83 0.08
N GLU A 192 -6.24 15.04 -0.03
CA GLU A 192 -5.75 15.62 -1.27
C GLU A 192 -4.53 14.91 -1.88
N LYS A 193 -3.84 14.08 -1.10
CA LYS A 193 -2.74 13.22 -1.58
C LYS A 193 -3.24 11.93 -2.25
N HIS A 194 -4.53 11.63 -2.11
CA HIS A 194 -5.13 10.50 -2.80
C HIS A 194 -5.30 10.82 -4.27
N ILE A 195 -4.66 10.02 -5.11
CA ILE A 195 -4.73 10.15 -6.57
C ILE A 195 -5.77 9.19 -7.14
N LEU A 196 -6.32 9.56 -8.30
CA LEU A 196 -7.23 8.73 -9.08
C LEU A 196 -6.51 8.20 -10.32
N LEU A 197 -6.61 6.90 -10.56
CA LEU A 197 -6.12 6.28 -11.78
C LEU A 197 -7.24 6.28 -12.83
N ASP A 198 -7.22 7.25 -13.72
CA ASP A 198 -8.27 7.43 -14.75
C ASP A 198 -9.69 7.44 -14.15
N GLY A 199 -9.86 8.20 -13.06
CA GLY A 199 -11.12 8.31 -12.31
C GLY A 199 -11.40 7.16 -11.33
N CYS A 200 -10.58 6.12 -11.31
CA CYS A 200 -10.70 4.99 -10.38
C CYS A 200 -9.99 5.29 -9.05
N ARG A 201 -10.60 4.88 -7.94
CA ARG A 201 -10.10 5.15 -6.58
C ARG A 201 -9.04 4.15 -6.13
N THR A 202 -8.98 3.00 -6.77
CA THR A 202 -8.04 1.93 -6.42
C THR A 202 -7.36 1.38 -7.67
N MET A 203 -6.20 0.77 -7.47
CA MET A 203 -5.49 0.07 -8.53
C MET A 203 -6.31 -1.11 -9.06
N ALA A 204 -7.02 -1.82 -8.19
CA ALA A 204 -7.90 -2.93 -8.59
C ALA A 204 -9.09 -2.45 -9.44
N GLU A 205 -9.74 -1.35 -9.06
CA GLU A 205 -10.82 -0.75 -9.85
C GLU A 205 -10.32 -0.34 -11.24
N TYR A 206 -9.15 0.28 -11.32
CA TYR A 206 -8.54 0.64 -12.59
C TYR A 206 -8.23 -0.60 -13.44
N THR A 207 -7.65 -1.64 -12.86
CA THR A 207 -7.37 -2.89 -13.57
C THR A 207 -8.66 -3.54 -14.08
N ASN A 208 -9.74 -3.50 -13.31
CA ASN A 208 -11.07 -3.96 -13.74
C ASN A 208 -11.62 -3.10 -14.89
N LYS A 209 -11.41 -1.79 -14.86
CA LYS A 209 -11.80 -0.88 -15.95
C LYS A 209 -11.04 -1.22 -17.23
N LEU A 210 -9.75 -1.50 -17.15
CA LEU A 210 -8.96 -1.97 -18.31
C LEU A 210 -9.50 -3.27 -18.89
N GLU A 211 -9.92 -4.21 -18.05
CA GLU A 211 -10.44 -5.52 -18.46
C GLU A 211 -11.83 -5.44 -19.08
N THR A 212 -12.72 -4.64 -18.49
CA THR A 212 -14.15 -4.61 -18.83
C THR A 212 -14.61 -3.40 -19.62
N GLY A 213 -13.79 -2.35 -19.69
CA GLY A 213 -14.17 -1.04 -20.22
C GLY A 213 -15.12 -0.25 -19.30
N LYS A 214 -15.39 -0.72 -18.08
CA LYS A 214 -16.35 -0.10 -17.15
C LYS A 214 -15.70 0.12 -15.78
N SER A 215 -15.87 1.32 -15.21
CA SER A 215 -15.55 1.60 -13.81
C SER A 215 -16.59 1.00 -12.88
N GLY A 216 -16.18 0.73 -11.61
CA GLY A 216 -17.07 0.24 -10.55
C GLY A 216 -17.39 -1.27 -10.62
N VAL A 217 -16.82 -1.99 -11.58
CA VAL A 217 -16.98 -3.46 -11.62
C VAL A 217 -15.93 -4.11 -10.72
N MET A 218 -16.37 -4.66 -9.61
CA MET A 218 -15.50 -5.38 -8.67
C MET A 218 -15.34 -6.84 -9.10
N LEU A 219 -14.42 -7.15 -10.00
CA LEU A 219 -14.05 -8.54 -10.33
C LEU A 219 -13.30 -9.23 -9.17
N TYR A 220 -12.82 -8.47 -8.22
CA TYR A 220 -11.99 -8.91 -7.11
C TYR A 220 -12.68 -9.93 -6.18
N HIS A 221 -14.02 -9.94 -6.07
CA HIS A 221 -14.74 -10.91 -5.25
C HIS A 221 -14.90 -12.29 -5.90
N HIS A 222 -14.50 -12.47 -7.12
CA HIS A 222 -14.57 -13.77 -7.81
C HIS A 222 -13.23 -14.51 -7.72
N TRP A 223 -12.85 -14.93 -6.51
CA TRP A 223 -11.77 -15.91 -6.29
C TRP A 223 -11.95 -17.24 -7.03
N ASN A 224 -13.11 -17.43 -7.65
CA ASN A 224 -13.46 -18.55 -8.50
C ASN A 224 -13.35 -18.26 -10.00
N TYR A 225 -12.57 -17.28 -10.39
CA TYR A 225 -12.33 -17.04 -11.80
C TYR A 225 -11.45 -18.15 -12.40
N THR A 226 -12.07 -19.33 -12.53
CA THR A 226 -11.55 -20.48 -13.26
C THR A 226 -11.82 -20.24 -14.73
N GLY A 227 -11.03 -19.41 -15.38
CA GLY A 227 -11.42 -19.28 -16.75
C GLY A 227 -10.40 -18.73 -17.68
N SER A 228 -10.52 -17.90 -18.46
CA SER A 228 -9.61 -17.36 -19.44
C SER A 228 -8.53 -16.53 -18.77
N PRO A 229 -7.30 -16.53 -19.27
CA PRO A 229 -6.31 -15.58 -18.82
C PRO A 229 -6.87 -14.19 -19.05
N ASN A 230 -7.16 -13.46 -17.98
CA ASN A 230 -7.55 -12.08 -18.07
C ASN A 230 -6.41 -11.29 -18.71
N LYS A 231 -6.74 -10.35 -19.56
CA LYS A 231 -5.73 -9.54 -20.27
C LYS A 231 -4.87 -8.72 -19.31
N PHE A 232 -5.43 -8.29 -18.16
CA PHE A 232 -4.79 -7.40 -17.20
C PHE A 232 -4.61 -8.00 -15.80
N TRP A 233 -5.20 -9.18 -15.52
CA TRP A 233 -5.06 -9.89 -14.26
C TRP A 233 -4.20 -11.12 -14.40
N SER A 234 -3.38 -11.39 -13.39
CA SER A 234 -2.66 -12.65 -13.24
C SER A 234 -3.54 -13.71 -12.56
N LYS A 235 -3.10 -14.97 -12.59
CA LYS A 235 -3.83 -16.10 -11.97
C LYS A 235 -3.95 -15.99 -10.45
N ASP A 236 -3.10 -15.22 -9.80
CA ASP A 236 -3.09 -14.99 -8.36
C ASP A 236 -3.88 -13.73 -7.94
N ALA A 237 -4.73 -13.21 -8.83
CA ALA A 237 -5.57 -12.04 -8.62
C ALA A 237 -4.80 -10.73 -8.35
N HIS A 238 -3.61 -10.59 -8.93
CA HIS A 238 -2.86 -9.34 -8.96
C HIS A 238 -2.85 -8.75 -10.38
N PRO A 239 -2.70 -7.43 -10.54
CA PRO A 239 -2.43 -6.83 -11.84
C PRO A 239 -1.22 -7.49 -12.50
N ASN A 240 -1.34 -7.83 -13.78
CA ASN A 240 -0.23 -8.43 -14.52
C ASN A 240 0.69 -7.36 -15.13
N ALA A 241 1.74 -7.77 -15.83
CA ALA A 241 2.72 -6.87 -16.43
C ALA A 241 2.09 -5.83 -17.37
N GLN A 242 1.01 -6.17 -18.10
CA GLN A 242 0.33 -5.22 -18.96
C GLN A 242 -0.46 -4.16 -18.17
N ALA A 243 -1.11 -4.57 -17.08
CA ALA A 243 -1.76 -3.63 -16.17
C ALA A 243 -0.72 -2.70 -15.50
N HIS A 244 0.42 -3.24 -15.08
CA HIS A 244 1.52 -2.44 -14.52
C HIS A 244 2.04 -1.37 -15.50
N LYS A 245 2.16 -1.68 -16.79
CA LYS A 245 2.52 -0.68 -17.82
C LYS A 245 1.51 0.46 -17.92
N ASN A 246 0.21 0.13 -17.92
CA ASN A 246 -0.84 1.15 -17.98
C ASN A 246 -0.87 2.01 -16.71
N ILE A 247 -0.66 1.41 -15.53
CA ILE A 247 -0.54 2.13 -14.26
C ILE A 247 0.66 3.09 -14.31
N ALA A 248 1.82 2.62 -14.76
CA ALA A 248 3.03 3.44 -14.89
C ALA A 248 2.82 4.63 -15.82
N HIS A 249 2.16 4.43 -16.95
CA HIS A 249 1.82 5.50 -17.89
C HIS A 249 0.96 6.58 -17.21
N LEU A 250 -0.14 6.20 -16.54
CA LEU A 250 -0.99 7.17 -15.83
C LEU A 250 -0.24 7.89 -14.70
N LEU A 251 0.58 7.16 -13.95
CA LEU A 251 1.36 7.76 -12.87
C LEU A 251 2.35 8.79 -13.43
N SER A 252 2.90 8.57 -14.61
CA SER A 252 3.83 9.53 -15.23
C SER A 252 3.21 10.89 -15.50
N ASP A 253 1.90 10.95 -15.76
CA ASP A 253 1.17 12.20 -15.98
C ASP A 253 0.78 12.89 -14.65
N ILE A 254 0.74 12.14 -13.54
CA ILE A 254 0.34 12.63 -12.22
C ILE A 254 1.54 13.18 -11.45
N VAL A 255 2.71 12.57 -11.60
CA VAL A 255 3.89 12.87 -10.76
C VAL A 255 4.90 13.82 -11.41
N ARG A 256 4.68 14.20 -12.66
CA ARG A 256 5.42 15.27 -13.35
C ARG A 256 4.88 16.64 -12.97
#